data_4469585bee52982d42ad37aff2062095
#
_entry.id   4469585bee52982d42ad37aff2062095
#
_cell.length_a   1.000
_cell.length_b   1.000
_cell.length_c   1.000
_cell.angle_alpha   90.00
_cell.angle_beta   90.00
_cell.angle_gamma   90.00
#
_symmetry.space_group_name_H-M   'P 1'
#
loop_
_entity.id
_entity.type
_entity.pdbx_description
1 polymer ?
#
loop_
_entity_poly.entity_id
_entity_poly.type
_entity_poly.pdbx_seq_one_letter_code
_entity_poly.pdbx_strand_id
1 'polypeptide(L)'
;MLFRSYKATLNLPQTDFPMKANLAQREPDRLKAWSEMDLYAQIREVGQGRPKFILHDGPPYANGDLHVGHAINKILKDIIIKSKTLSGFDAPYVPGWDCHGLPIELNVEKKVGKPGHKVTAGEFRQHCRDYAGKQVDAQRADFVRMGV
;
A
#
# COMPACT_ATOMS: atom_id res chain seq x y z
N MET A 1 42.20 43.00 -3.98
CA MET A 1 41.32 42.50 -2.91
C MET A 1 41.30 40.98 -2.98
N LEU A 2 41.97 40.29 -2.04
CA LEU A 2 41.98 38.83 -2.00
C LEU A 2 40.63 38.36 -1.42
N PHE A 3 39.79 37.71 -2.24
CA PHE A 3 38.61 37.03 -1.76
C PHE A 3 39.03 35.89 -0.84
N ARG A 4 38.90 36.08 0.46
CA ARG A 4 39.05 34.98 1.42
C ARG A 4 37.86 34.06 1.30
N SER A 5 38.10 32.82 0.90
CA SER A 5 37.08 31.78 0.92
C SER A 5 36.79 31.39 2.37
N TYR A 6 35.52 31.46 2.76
CA TYR A 6 35.04 30.97 4.07
C TYR A 6 34.84 29.47 4.11
N LYS A 7 35.21 28.74 3.06
CA LYS A 7 35.02 27.30 2.94
C LYS A 7 35.63 26.50 4.10
N ALA A 8 36.75 26.94 4.61
CA ALA A 8 37.46 26.29 5.72
C ALA A 8 36.86 26.60 7.11
N THR A 9 35.92 27.56 7.20
CA THR A 9 35.25 27.93 8.46
C THR A 9 33.84 27.33 8.60
N LEU A 10 33.41 26.55 7.62
CA LEU A 10 32.11 25.92 7.62
C LEU A 10 32.15 24.68 8.54
N ASN A 11 31.36 24.69 9.60
CA ASN A 11 31.14 23.55 10.47
C ASN A 11 30.00 22.70 9.89
N LEU A 12 30.30 21.92 8.86
CA LEU A 12 29.34 20.95 8.32
C LEU A 12 29.45 19.63 9.09
N PRO A 13 28.33 18.97 9.42
CA PRO A 13 28.39 17.67 10.05
C PRO A 13 29.05 16.66 9.12
N GLN A 14 29.96 15.87 9.68
CA GLN A 14 30.54 14.72 9.00
C GLN A 14 29.71 13.50 9.38
N THR A 15 29.08 12.86 8.41
CA THR A 15 28.21 11.71 8.60
C THR A 15 28.23 10.82 7.38
N ASP A 16 28.17 9.52 7.60
CA ASP A 16 27.97 8.52 6.54
C ASP A 16 26.49 8.47 6.06
N PHE A 17 25.60 9.24 6.70
CA PHE A 17 24.22 9.35 6.27
C PHE A 17 24.14 10.05 4.90
N PRO A 18 23.60 9.39 3.87
CA PRO A 18 23.60 9.93 2.52
C PRO A 18 22.71 11.17 2.40
N MET A 19 23.26 12.25 1.81
CA MET A 19 22.53 13.49 1.53
C MET A 19 21.35 13.29 0.58
N LYS A 20 21.43 12.31 -0.34
CA LYS A 20 20.37 11.95 -1.25
C LYS A 20 19.66 10.70 -0.74
N ALA A 21 18.34 10.75 -0.62
CA ALA A 21 17.55 9.61 -0.19
C ALA A 21 17.62 8.43 -1.17
N ASN A 22 17.74 8.69 -2.48
CA ASN A 22 17.77 7.69 -3.56
C ASN A 22 16.66 6.64 -3.43
N LEU A 23 15.42 7.10 -3.19
CA LEU A 23 14.30 6.25 -2.83
C LEU A 23 13.96 5.20 -3.90
N ALA A 24 14.09 5.55 -5.19
CA ALA A 24 13.83 4.63 -6.28
C ALA A 24 14.64 3.33 -6.20
N GLN A 25 15.85 3.38 -5.64
CA GLN A 25 16.71 2.22 -5.43
C GLN A 25 16.50 1.60 -4.04
N ARG A 26 16.44 2.44 -3.00
CA ARG A 26 16.45 1.97 -1.61
C ARG A 26 15.13 1.37 -1.14
N GLU A 27 14.00 1.85 -1.67
CA GLU A 27 12.69 1.31 -1.27
C GLU A 27 12.50 -0.15 -1.69
N PRO A 28 12.76 -0.55 -2.96
CA PRO A 28 12.69 -1.96 -3.34
C PRO A 28 13.58 -2.87 -2.49
N ASP A 29 14.83 -2.46 -2.23
CA ASP A 29 15.75 -3.24 -1.40
C ASP A 29 15.22 -3.39 0.03
N ARG A 30 14.62 -2.34 0.59
CA ARG A 30 14.02 -2.37 1.92
C ARG A 30 12.80 -3.29 1.97
N LEU A 31 11.91 -3.21 0.98
CA LEU A 31 10.74 -4.09 0.89
C LEU A 31 11.15 -5.55 0.79
N LYS A 32 12.18 -5.84 0.00
CA LYS A 32 12.76 -7.18 -0.11
C LYS A 32 13.28 -7.66 1.24
N ALA A 33 14.09 -6.86 1.94
CA ALA A 33 14.61 -7.20 3.26
C ALA A 33 13.49 -7.44 4.29
N TRP A 34 12.44 -6.64 4.29
CA TRP A 34 11.28 -6.82 5.17
C TRP A 34 10.53 -8.12 4.88
N SER A 35 10.39 -8.48 3.60
CA SER A 35 9.77 -9.74 3.20
C SER A 35 10.62 -10.96 3.59
N GLU A 36 11.94 -10.90 3.37
CA GLU A 36 12.87 -12.00 3.70
C GLU A 36 12.94 -12.30 5.20
N MET A 37 12.84 -11.27 6.06
CA MET A 37 12.81 -11.44 7.52
C MET A 37 11.40 -11.68 8.09
N ASP A 38 10.36 -11.67 7.27
CA ASP A 38 8.95 -11.74 7.70
C ASP A 38 8.63 -10.71 8.80
N LEU A 39 9.01 -9.45 8.54
CA LEU A 39 8.94 -8.38 9.54
C LEU A 39 7.54 -8.22 10.13
N TYR A 40 6.49 -8.33 9.32
CA TYR A 40 5.14 -8.14 9.82
C TYR A 40 4.72 -9.24 10.81
N ALA A 41 5.06 -10.50 10.56
CA ALA A 41 4.80 -11.57 11.53
C ALA A 41 5.52 -11.34 12.86
N GLN A 42 6.79 -10.90 12.83
CA GLN A 42 7.53 -10.54 14.03
C GLN A 42 6.87 -9.39 14.81
N ILE A 43 6.40 -8.34 14.12
CA ILE A 43 5.66 -7.24 14.75
C ILE A 43 4.37 -7.75 15.41
N ARG A 44 3.65 -8.68 14.76
CA ARG A 44 2.42 -9.28 15.31
C ARG A 44 2.71 -10.11 16.56
N GLU A 45 3.80 -10.87 16.56
CA GLU A 45 4.24 -11.67 17.72
C GLU A 45 4.61 -10.79 18.92
N VAL A 46 5.47 -9.78 18.70
CA VAL A 46 5.89 -8.83 19.74
C VAL A 46 4.71 -7.98 20.27
N GLY A 47 3.70 -7.78 19.44
CA GLY A 47 2.49 -7.02 19.80
C GLY A 47 1.51 -7.77 20.70
N GLN A 48 1.66 -9.09 20.88
CA GLN A 48 0.74 -9.90 21.68
C GLN A 48 0.66 -9.42 23.11
N GLY A 49 -0.57 -9.31 23.63
CA GLY A 49 -0.81 -8.86 25.01
C GLY A 49 -0.76 -7.35 25.23
N ARG A 50 -0.37 -6.56 24.22
CA ARG A 50 -0.41 -5.09 24.30
C ARG A 50 -1.84 -4.56 24.14
N PRO A 51 -2.15 -3.33 24.60
CA PRO A 51 -3.43 -2.69 24.34
C PRO A 51 -3.69 -2.60 22.84
N LYS A 52 -4.89 -2.97 22.39
CA LYS A 52 -5.25 -2.92 20.97
C LYS A 52 -5.54 -1.51 20.49
N PHE A 53 -5.06 -1.19 19.30
CA PHE A 53 -5.47 -0.03 18.53
C PHE A 53 -6.01 -0.51 17.19
N ILE A 54 -7.31 -0.32 16.95
CA ILE A 54 -7.97 -0.76 15.72
C ILE A 54 -8.28 0.46 14.87
N LEU A 55 -7.64 0.54 13.71
CA LEU A 55 -8.00 1.49 12.67
C LEU A 55 -9.01 0.83 11.73
N HIS A 56 -10.19 1.41 11.63
CA HIS A 56 -11.21 0.94 10.69
C HIS A 56 -10.89 1.48 9.29
N ASP A 57 -10.55 0.60 8.36
CA ASP A 57 -10.18 0.98 6.99
C ASP A 57 -11.43 1.01 6.09
N GLY A 58 -11.60 2.11 5.35
CA GLY A 58 -12.52 2.16 4.21
C GLY A 58 -11.87 1.46 3.02
N PRO A 59 -12.48 0.37 2.48
CA PRO A 59 -11.85 -0.40 1.41
C PRO A 59 -11.84 0.38 0.09
N PRO A 60 -10.76 0.30 -0.70
CA PRO A 60 -10.77 0.80 -2.06
C PRO A 60 -11.66 -0.08 -2.94
N TYR A 61 -12.15 0.51 -4.03
CA TYR A 61 -12.97 -0.19 -5.00
C TYR A 61 -12.09 -0.99 -5.97
N ALA A 62 -12.42 -2.28 -6.18
CA ALA A 62 -11.65 -3.19 -7.02
C ALA A 62 -11.93 -2.95 -8.53
N ASN A 63 -11.66 -1.74 -9.01
CA ASN A 63 -11.95 -1.33 -10.38
C ASN A 63 -10.99 -0.24 -10.85
N GLY A 64 -10.03 -0.62 -11.68
CA GLY A 64 -9.02 0.27 -12.25
C GLY A 64 -7.78 0.43 -11.39
N ASP A 65 -6.83 1.19 -11.91
CA ASP A 65 -5.55 1.44 -11.29
C ASP A 65 -5.68 2.39 -10.09
N LEU A 66 -4.69 2.34 -9.20
CA LEU A 66 -4.60 3.28 -8.09
C LEU A 66 -4.28 4.68 -8.61
N HIS A 67 -4.86 5.67 -7.97
CA HIS A 67 -4.52 7.08 -8.18
C HIS A 67 -3.94 7.69 -6.90
N VAL A 68 -3.41 8.91 -7.01
CA VAL A 68 -2.77 9.61 -5.89
C VAL A 68 -3.64 9.71 -4.63
N GLY A 69 -4.98 9.81 -4.78
CA GLY A 69 -5.91 9.82 -3.66
C GLY A 69 -5.91 8.50 -2.87
N HIS A 70 -5.83 7.36 -3.56
CA HIS A 70 -5.66 6.06 -2.90
C HIS A 70 -4.32 5.99 -2.16
N ALA A 71 -3.22 6.41 -2.81
CA ALA A 71 -1.89 6.41 -2.22
C ALA A 71 -1.86 7.26 -0.93
N ILE A 72 -2.33 8.51 -0.98
CA ILE A 72 -2.37 9.39 0.20
C ILE A 72 -3.19 8.77 1.32
N ASN A 73 -4.39 8.26 1.03
CA ASN A 73 -5.26 7.65 2.03
C ASN A 73 -4.58 6.47 2.72
N LYS A 74 -4.01 5.54 1.96
CA LYS A 74 -3.37 4.33 2.52
C LYS A 74 -2.07 4.64 3.24
N ILE A 75 -1.23 5.53 2.71
CA ILE A 75 0.03 5.93 3.37
C ILE A 75 -0.26 6.63 4.70
N LEU A 76 -1.26 7.51 4.79
CA LEU A 76 -1.62 8.16 6.06
C LEU A 76 -2.10 7.15 7.10
N LYS A 77 -2.91 6.17 6.72
CA LYS A 77 -3.35 5.09 7.60
C LYS A 77 -2.18 4.22 8.06
N ASP A 78 -1.27 3.88 7.15
CA ASP A 78 -0.07 3.11 7.46
C ASP A 78 0.84 3.86 8.46
N ILE A 79 1.04 5.17 8.28
CA ILE A 79 1.78 6.01 9.22
C ILE A 79 1.14 5.97 10.62
N ILE A 80 -0.19 6.05 10.72
CA ILE A 80 -0.92 5.96 11.99
C ILE A 80 -0.68 4.60 12.65
N ILE A 81 -0.85 3.51 11.92
CA ILE A 81 -0.64 2.15 12.42
C ILE A 81 0.79 1.93 12.89
N LYS A 82 1.78 2.32 12.08
CA LYS A 82 3.21 2.22 12.44
C LYS A 82 3.54 3.06 13.67
N SER A 83 3.02 4.29 13.75
CA SER A 83 3.19 5.15 14.92
C SER A 83 2.61 4.52 16.19
N LYS A 84 1.41 3.94 16.12
CA LYS A 84 0.78 3.26 17.27
C LYS A 84 1.55 2.00 17.66
N THR A 85 2.01 1.22 16.70
CA THR A 85 2.87 0.05 16.97
C THR A 85 4.15 0.45 17.70
N LEU A 86 4.83 1.50 17.24
CA LEU A 86 6.03 2.04 17.90
C LEU A 86 5.73 2.63 19.28
N SER A 87 4.51 3.11 19.52
CA SER A 87 4.06 3.60 20.82
C SER A 87 3.61 2.49 21.79
N GLY A 88 3.81 1.23 21.43
CA GLY A 88 3.55 0.08 22.33
C GLY A 88 2.15 -0.51 22.23
N PHE A 89 1.38 -0.19 21.19
CA PHE A 89 0.08 -0.82 20.94
C PHE A 89 0.20 -2.07 20.06
N ASP A 90 -0.76 -2.97 20.21
CA ASP A 90 -1.07 -4.00 19.24
C ASP A 90 -1.99 -3.37 18.16
N ALA A 91 -1.38 -2.91 17.07
CA ALA A 91 -2.05 -2.17 16.01
C ALA A 91 -2.03 -2.94 14.68
N PRO A 92 -2.92 -3.94 14.48
CA PRO A 92 -3.01 -4.64 13.22
C PRO A 92 -3.55 -3.74 12.11
N TYR A 93 -3.03 -3.91 10.89
CA TYR A 93 -3.61 -3.31 9.71
C TYR A 93 -4.16 -4.39 8.78
N VAL A 94 -5.47 -4.41 8.60
CA VAL A 94 -6.17 -5.41 7.77
C VAL A 94 -6.84 -4.67 6.62
N PRO A 95 -6.17 -4.53 5.47
CA PRO A 95 -6.77 -3.93 4.29
C PRO A 95 -7.82 -4.85 3.66
N GLY A 96 -8.80 -4.25 3.00
CA GLY A 96 -9.84 -4.95 2.25
C GLY A 96 -10.15 -4.25 0.95
N TRP A 97 -11.07 -4.82 0.17
CA TRP A 97 -11.56 -4.25 -1.09
C TRP A 97 -13.07 -4.35 -1.20
N ASP A 98 -13.68 -3.34 -1.82
CA ASP A 98 -15.05 -3.43 -2.30
C ASP A 98 -15.04 -4.04 -3.70
N CYS A 99 -15.65 -5.23 -3.84
CA CYS A 99 -15.51 -6.09 -5.01
C CYS A 99 -16.80 -6.28 -5.81
N HIS A 100 -17.81 -5.43 -5.62
CA HIS A 100 -19.09 -5.56 -6.31
C HIS A 100 -19.65 -4.21 -6.76
N GLY A 101 -20.72 -4.25 -7.55
CA GLY A 101 -21.47 -3.08 -7.96
C GLY A 101 -21.34 -2.73 -9.44
N LEU A 102 -22.13 -1.74 -9.84
CA LEU A 102 -22.37 -1.38 -11.22
C LEU A 102 -21.10 -1.10 -12.07
N PRO A 103 -20.06 -0.40 -11.58
CA PRO A 103 -18.88 -0.17 -12.40
C PRO A 103 -18.13 -1.44 -12.81
N ILE A 104 -18.06 -2.45 -11.93
CA ILE A 104 -17.50 -3.77 -12.27
C ILE A 104 -18.39 -4.47 -13.30
N GLU A 105 -19.69 -4.50 -13.05
CA GLU A 105 -20.66 -5.13 -13.95
C GLU A 105 -20.65 -4.52 -15.34
N LEU A 106 -20.60 -3.18 -15.46
CA LEU A 106 -20.51 -2.49 -16.74
C LEU A 106 -19.21 -2.81 -17.51
N ASN A 107 -18.08 -2.93 -16.80
CA ASN A 107 -16.82 -3.30 -17.43
C ASN A 107 -16.82 -4.76 -17.91
N VAL A 108 -17.44 -5.64 -17.19
CA VAL A 108 -17.62 -7.04 -17.59
C VAL A 108 -18.63 -7.15 -18.73
N GLU A 109 -19.77 -6.47 -18.67
CA GLU A 109 -20.79 -6.46 -19.73
C GLU A 109 -20.23 -6.01 -21.07
N LYS A 110 -19.37 -4.97 -21.08
CA LYS A 110 -18.69 -4.53 -22.32
C LYS A 110 -17.84 -5.64 -22.96
N LYS A 111 -17.32 -6.58 -22.17
CA LYS A 111 -16.45 -7.67 -22.65
C LYS A 111 -17.21 -8.92 -23.05
N VAL A 112 -18.18 -9.34 -22.23
CA VAL A 112 -18.86 -10.64 -22.40
C VAL A 112 -20.31 -10.51 -22.86
N GLY A 113 -20.90 -9.32 -22.82
CA GLY A 113 -22.30 -9.04 -23.19
C GLY A 113 -23.25 -9.14 -21.98
N LYS A 114 -24.52 -8.80 -22.22
CA LYS A 114 -25.55 -8.74 -21.19
C LYS A 114 -25.90 -10.12 -20.67
N PRO A 115 -26.07 -10.26 -19.32
CA PRO A 115 -26.60 -11.49 -18.75
C PRO A 115 -28.02 -11.79 -19.25
N GLY A 116 -28.31 -13.06 -19.51
CA GLY A 116 -29.58 -13.51 -20.07
C GLY A 116 -29.69 -13.45 -21.60
N HIS A 117 -28.68 -12.87 -22.29
CA HIS A 117 -28.59 -12.85 -23.76
C HIS A 117 -27.39 -13.67 -24.28
N LYS A 118 -26.18 -13.26 -23.95
CA LYS A 118 -24.94 -13.93 -24.40
C LYS A 118 -24.35 -14.87 -23.36
N VAL A 119 -24.56 -14.59 -22.11
CA VAL A 119 -24.07 -15.37 -20.97
C VAL A 119 -25.19 -15.55 -19.95
N THR A 120 -25.15 -16.62 -19.19
CA THR A 120 -26.08 -16.83 -18.08
C THR A 120 -25.77 -15.89 -16.93
N ALA A 121 -26.71 -15.66 -16.05
CA ALA A 121 -26.48 -14.85 -14.85
C ALA A 121 -25.42 -15.45 -13.92
N GLY A 122 -25.26 -16.78 -13.91
CA GLY A 122 -24.21 -17.48 -13.15
C GLY A 122 -22.82 -17.20 -13.72
N GLU A 123 -22.65 -17.38 -15.02
CA GLU A 123 -21.40 -17.08 -15.73
C GLU A 123 -21.03 -15.61 -15.63
N PHE A 124 -21.99 -14.70 -15.77
CA PHE A 124 -21.76 -13.26 -15.63
C PHE A 124 -21.21 -12.91 -14.24
N ARG A 125 -21.81 -13.45 -13.17
CA ARG A 125 -21.29 -13.26 -11.81
C ARG A 125 -19.88 -13.83 -11.64
N GLN A 126 -19.56 -14.95 -12.28
CA GLN A 126 -18.20 -15.49 -12.26
C GLN A 126 -17.21 -14.55 -12.95
N HIS A 127 -17.56 -14.04 -14.13
CA HIS A 127 -16.74 -13.03 -14.82
C HIS A 127 -16.51 -11.76 -13.97
N CYS A 128 -17.53 -11.32 -13.20
CA CYS A 128 -17.38 -10.19 -12.28
C CYS A 128 -16.39 -10.51 -11.15
N ARG A 129 -16.44 -11.71 -10.55
CA ARG A 129 -15.48 -12.16 -9.54
C ARG A 129 -14.06 -12.22 -10.10
N ASP A 130 -13.89 -12.80 -11.27
CA ASP A 130 -12.59 -12.92 -11.92
C ASP A 130 -11.98 -11.55 -12.26
N TYR A 131 -12.82 -10.62 -12.70
CA TYR A 131 -12.43 -9.25 -12.95
C TYR A 131 -11.97 -8.56 -11.65
N ALA A 132 -12.82 -8.58 -10.61
CA ALA A 132 -12.51 -7.97 -9.33
C ALA A 132 -11.25 -8.58 -8.69
N GLY A 133 -11.10 -9.91 -8.74
CA GLY A 133 -9.89 -10.60 -8.25
C GLY A 133 -8.61 -10.07 -8.89
N LYS A 134 -8.59 -9.89 -10.21
CA LYS A 134 -7.44 -9.32 -10.93
C LYS A 134 -7.15 -7.87 -10.51
N GLN A 135 -8.20 -7.07 -10.27
CA GLN A 135 -8.02 -5.69 -9.80
C GLN A 135 -7.46 -5.66 -8.37
N VAL A 136 -7.95 -6.53 -7.48
CA VAL A 136 -7.41 -6.68 -6.11
C VAL A 136 -5.93 -7.02 -6.14
N ASP A 137 -5.52 -7.99 -6.97
CA ASP A 137 -4.12 -8.41 -7.05
C ASP A 137 -3.21 -7.30 -7.58
N ALA A 138 -3.65 -6.57 -8.60
CA ALA A 138 -2.91 -5.43 -9.15
C ALA A 138 -2.77 -4.31 -8.10
N GLN A 139 -3.87 -3.89 -7.49
CA GLN A 139 -3.85 -2.84 -6.46
C GLN A 139 -3.04 -3.26 -5.21
N ARG A 140 -3.11 -4.54 -4.82
CA ARG A 140 -2.28 -5.07 -3.72
C ARG A 140 -0.80 -4.94 -4.02
N ALA A 141 -0.38 -5.28 -5.23
CA ALA A 141 1.02 -5.15 -5.66
C ALA A 141 1.49 -3.69 -5.56
N ASP A 142 0.66 -2.73 -5.96
CA ASP A 142 0.95 -1.31 -5.86
C ASP A 142 1.05 -0.83 -4.39
N PHE A 143 0.15 -1.27 -3.51
CA PHE A 143 0.23 -0.95 -2.07
C PHE A 143 1.49 -1.54 -1.43
N VAL A 144 1.82 -2.79 -1.72
CA VAL A 144 3.07 -3.41 -1.27
C VAL A 144 4.29 -2.62 -1.77
N ARG A 145 4.27 -2.16 -3.04
CA ARG A 145 5.35 -1.31 -3.60
C ARG A 145 5.51 0.00 -2.83
N MET A 146 4.43 0.56 -2.29
CA MET A 146 4.46 1.77 -1.45
C MET A 146 4.85 1.49 0.01
N GLY A 147 5.03 0.24 0.41
CA GLY A 147 5.40 -0.16 1.77
C GLY A 147 4.24 -0.17 2.77
N VAL A 148 3.01 -0.25 2.24
CA VAL A 148 1.77 -0.32 3.04
C VAL A 148 1.45 -1.77 3.41
#